data_e918e4364050057de5c7c9e8fd7d7db5
#
_entry.id   e918e4364050057de5c7c9e8fd7d7db5
#
_cell.length_a   1.000
_cell.length_b   1.000
_cell.length_c   1.000
_cell.angle_alpha   90.00
_cell.angle_beta   90.00
_cell.angle_gamma   90.00
#
_symmetry.space_group_name_H-M   'P 1'
#
loop_
_entity.id
_entity.type
_entity.pdbx_description
1 polymer ?
#
loop_
_entity_poly.entity_id
_entity_poly.type
_entity_poly.pdbx_seq_one_letter_code
_entity_poly.pdbx_strand_id
1 'polypeptide(L)'
;HPNVIFEGCASGGMRMDYKTLSRFSLCSTSDQIHCYKYPYIVGNIFSAVVPEQAAVWSYPVSTFAIESSAEIDKEWVEQNITDDRVALNMINSLLGRMHLAGHLELLSDKQYELVKEGVKVYKELAPFKKSALPFLPLGFTSFGKETVAVGLKNKDTAYLAVYDLCGDNTKTIPVNGYKDVATVYPRGADVEIKISDGELFVKFARKNQAVFLRLTQ
;
A
#
# COMPACT_ATOMS: atom_id res chain seq x y z
N HIS A 1 1.76 -14.89 29.68
CA HIS A 1 2.76 -13.87 29.33
C HIS A 1 2.04 -12.60 28.83
N PRO A 2 1.49 -11.75 29.75
CA PRO A 2 0.65 -10.63 29.34
C PRO A 2 1.38 -9.53 28.56
N ASN A 3 2.71 -9.52 28.61
CA ASN A 3 3.55 -8.53 27.93
C ASN A 3 4.14 -9.04 26.58
N VAL A 4 3.72 -10.23 26.13
CA VAL A 4 4.19 -10.81 24.86
C VAL A 4 3.13 -10.56 23.81
N ILE A 5 3.55 -9.99 22.68
CA ILE A 5 2.73 -9.81 21.49
C ILE A 5 2.97 -11.02 20.58
N PHE A 6 1.90 -11.71 20.22
CA PHE A 6 1.95 -12.83 19.29
C PHE A 6 1.45 -12.41 17.92
N GLU A 7 2.21 -12.78 16.90
CA GLU A 7 1.78 -12.69 15.51
C GLU A 7 1.21 -14.03 15.03
N GLY A 8 0.04 -14.00 14.43
CA GLY A 8 -0.54 -15.13 13.72
C GLY A 8 0.09 -15.21 12.33
N CYS A 9 0.96 -16.19 12.10
CA CYS A 9 1.55 -16.44 10.79
C CYS A 9 1.35 -17.91 10.42
N ALA A 10 0.75 -18.14 9.24
CA ALA A 10 0.62 -19.48 8.66
C ALA A 10 0.58 -19.32 7.15
N SER A 11 1.73 -19.46 6.51
CA SER A 11 1.88 -19.33 5.05
C SER A 11 1.17 -18.05 4.54
N GLY A 12 1.39 -16.92 5.22
CA GLY A 12 0.88 -15.61 4.88
C GLY A 12 -0.65 -15.57 4.70
N GLY A 13 -1.39 -15.43 5.74
CA GLY A 13 -2.84 -15.20 5.67
C GLY A 13 -3.73 -16.44 5.57
N MET A 14 -3.18 -17.64 5.54
CA MET A 14 -4.00 -18.87 5.50
C MET A 14 -4.83 -19.11 6.78
N ARG A 15 -4.51 -18.41 7.88
CA ARG A 15 -5.23 -18.53 9.15
C ARG A 15 -5.68 -17.18 9.66
N MET A 16 -6.54 -16.53 8.89
CA MET A 16 -7.17 -15.26 9.25
C MET A 16 -8.67 -15.45 9.58
N ASP A 17 -9.01 -16.60 10.14
CA ASP A 17 -10.33 -16.84 10.70
C ASP A 17 -10.52 -16.06 12.01
N TYR A 18 -11.79 -15.84 12.39
CA TYR A 18 -12.12 -15.03 13.57
C TYR A 18 -11.57 -15.59 14.87
N LYS A 19 -11.39 -16.91 15.00
CA LYS A 19 -10.81 -17.53 16.19
C LYS A 19 -9.32 -17.17 16.30
N THR A 20 -8.58 -17.18 15.19
CA THR A 20 -7.19 -16.74 15.14
C THR A 20 -7.08 -15.24 15.42
N LEU A 21 -7.86 -14.42 14.72
CA LEU A 21 -7.87 -12.96 14.90
C LEU A 21 -8.22 -12.54 16.34
N SER A 22 -9.06 -13.31 17.06
CA SER A 22 -9.38 -13.03 18.46
C SER A 22 -8.24 -13.33 19.44
N ARG A 23 -7.19 -14.04 19.00
CA ARG A 23 -6.08 -14.50 19.84
C ARG A 23 -4.78 -13.75 19.60
N PHE A 24 -4.58 -13.24 18.39
CA PHE A 24 -3.35 -12.60 17.97
C PHE A 24 -3.53 -11.11 17.76
N SER A 25 -2.55 -10.33 18.22
CA SER A 25 -2.58 -8.86 18.08
C SER A 25 -2.38 -8.41 16.63
N LEU A 26 -1.75 -9.26 15.82
CA LEU A 26 -1.53 -9.05 14.39
C LEU A 26 -1.43 -10.40 13.67
N CYS A 27 -1.78 -10.39 12.38
CA CYS A 27 -1.69 -11.57 11.53
C CYS A 27 -1.03 -11.20 10.20
N SER A 28 -0.09 -12.01 9.74
CA SER A 28 0.49 -11.88 8.41
C SER A 28 -0.60 -12.04 7.34
N THR A 29 -0.63 -11.15 6.35
CA THR A 29 -1.69 -11.12 5.34
C THR A 29 -1.34 -11.93 4.10
N SER A 30 -0.06 -12.06 3.77
CA SER A 30 0.41 -12.79 2.58
C SER A 30 1.92 -12.95 2.59
N ASP A 31 2.42 -14.06 2.04
CA ASP A 31 3.84 -14.29 1.71
C ASP A 31 4.19 -13.76 0.30
N GLN A 32 3.30 -13.01 -0.34
CA GLN A 32 3.57 -12.42 -1.66
C GLN A 32 4.69 -11.38 -1.56
N ILE A 33 5.75 -11.59 -2.34
CA ILE A 33 6.92 -10.68 -2.41
C ILE A 33 6.91 -9.80 -3.66
N HIS A 34 6.05 -10.09 -4.64
CA HIS A 34 5.97 -9.32 -5.87
C HIS A 34 5.10 -8.07 -5.67
N CYS A 35 5.72 -6.89 -5.69
CA CYS A 35 5.08 -5.62 -5.34
C CYS A 35 3.84 -5.29 -6.18
N TYR A 36 3.82 -5.64 -7.47
CA TYR A 36 2.68 -5.38 -8.36
C TYR A 36 1.52 -6.38 -8.19
N LYS A 37 1.72 -7.47 -7.46
CA LYS A 37 0.66 -8.41 -7.08
C LYS A 37 0.06 -8.10 -5.72
N TYR A 38 0.82 -7.43 -4.87
CA TYR A 38 0.39 -7.10 -3.51
C TYR A 38 -0.82 -6.14 -3.45
N PRO A 39 -1.01 -5.18 -4.37
CA PRO A 39 -2.19 -4.31 -4.38
C PRO A 39 -3.53 -5.05 -4.40
N TYR A 40 -3.59 -6.22 -5.04
CA TYR A 40 -4.81 -7.05 -5.04
C TYR A 40 -5.13 -7.65 -3.67
N ILE A 41 -4.11 -7.90 -2.85
CA ILE A 41 -4.25 -8.38 -1.48
C ILE A 41 -4.71 -7.24 -0.60
N VAL A 42 -4.00 -6.10 -0.65
CA VAL A 42 -4.31 -4.90 0.14
C VAL A 42 -5.70 -4.36 -0.21
N GLY A 43 -6.08 -4.42 -1.48
CA GLY A 43 -7.38 -3.98 -1.98
C GLY A 43 -8.57 -4.68 -1.34
N ASN A 44 -8.37 -5.84 -0.72
CA ASN A 44 -9.44 -6.65 -0.15
C ASN A 44 -9.31 -6.87 1.37
N ILE A 45 -8.09 -6.87 1.91
CA ILE A 45 -7.83 -7.36 3.28
C ILE A 45 -8.60 -6.62 4.36
N PHE A 46 -8.77 -5.31 4.21
CA PHE A 46 -9.45 -4.48 5.21
C PHE A 46 -10.97 -4.68 5.28
N SER A 47 -11.54 -5.47 4.38
CA SER A 47 -12.93 -5.93 4.48
C SER A 47 -13.12 -7.05 5.52
N ALA A 48 -12.04 -7.73 5.88
CA ALA A 48 -12.06 -8.90 6.77
C ALA A 48 -11.24 -8.68 8.05
N VAL A 49 -10.22 -7.84 8.00
CA VAL A 49 -9.27 -7.64 9.11
C VAL A 49 -9.10 -6.15 9.37
N VAL A 50 -9.15 -5.77 10.63
CA VAL A 50 -8.89 -4.38 11.02
C VAL A 50 -7.45 -3.98 10.68
N PRO A 51 -7.21 -2.72 10.30
CA PRO A 51 -5.90 -2.27 9.84
C PRO A 51 -4.74 -2.57 10.79
N GLU A 52 -4.97 -2.47 12.08
CA GLU A 52 -3.95 -2.71 13.11
C GLU A 52 -3.54 -4.18 13.24
N GLN A 53 -4.42 -5.11 12.85
CA GLN A 53 -4.11 -6.54 12.85
C GLN A 53 -3.56 -7.03 11.51
N ALA A 54 -3.84 -6.33 10.41
CA ALA A 54 -3.42 -6.71 9.07
C ALA A 54 -1.93 -6.38 8.87
N ALA A 55 -1.03 -7.32 9.14
CA ALA A 55 0.38 -7.17 8.87
C ALA A 55 0.64 -7.24 7.36
N VAL A 56 0.95 -6.09 6.78
CA VAL A 56 1.15 -5.91 5.35
C VAL A 56 2.63 -5.67 5.07
N TRP A 57 3.20 -6.50 4.22
CA TRP A 57 4.60 -6.44 3.89
C TRP A 57 4.92 -5.36 2.85
N SER A 58 6.05 -4.69 3.07
CA SER A 58 6.69 -3.79 2.14
C SER A 58 8.12 -4.27 1.90
N TYR A 59 8.44 -4.58 0.66
CA TYR A 59 9.75 -5.05 0.22
C TYR A 59 10.31 -4.11 -0.86
N PRO A 60 10.82 -2.91 -0.51
CA PRO A 60 11.40 -1.98 -1.49
C PRO A 60 12.48 -2.65 -2.33
N VAL A 61 13.34 -3.46 -1.70
CA VAL A 61 14.20 -4.45 -2.34
C VAL A 61 13.91 -5.80 -1.70
N SER A 62 13.35 -6.73 -2.47
CA SER A 62 13.07 -8.08 -1.97
C SER A 62 14.37 -8.84 -1.62
N THR A 63 14.27 -9.78 -0.67
CA THR A 63 15.35 -10.73 -0.37
C THR A 63 15.57 -11.77 -1.48
N PHE A 64 14.65 -11.85 -2.43
CA PHE A 64 14.72 -12.77 -3.57
C PHE A 64 14.60 -12.01 -4.87
N ALA A 65 15.46 -12.30 -5.82
CA ALA A 65 15.29 -11.87 -7.20
C ALA A 65 14.10 -12.61 -7.81
N ILE A 66 12.95 -11.95 -7.89
CA ILE A 66 11.71 -12.56 -8.39
C ILE A 66 11.76 -12.75 -9.91
N GLU A 67 12.55 -11.92 -10.58
CA GLU A 67 12.58 -11.80 -12.05
C GLU A 67 13.84 -12.43 -12.67
N SER A 68 14.78 -12.86 -11.83
CA SER A 68 16.01 -13.54 -12.28
C SER A 68 16.60 -14.41 -11.17
N SER A 69 17.48 -15.35 -11.55
CA SER A 69 18.31 -16.11 -10.60
C SER A 69 19.57 -15.35 -10.17
N ALA A 70 19.66 -14.07 -10.48
CA ALA A 70 20.80 -13.23 -10.15
C ALA A 70 20.89 -12.96 -8.65
N GLU A 71 22.09 -12.82 -8.15
CA GLU A 71 22.34 -12.30 -6.81
C GLU A 71 21.87 -10.84 -6.75
N ILE A 72 21.18 -10.49 -5.67
CA ILE A 72 20.73 -9.12 -5.44
C ILE A 72 21.85 -8.36 -4.77
N ASP A 73 22.57 -7.59 -5.58
CA ASP A 73 23.59 -6.66 -5.15
C ASP A 73 23.22 -5.21 -5.51
N LYS A 74 24.12 -4.30 -5.26
CA LYS A 74 23.91 -2.88 -5.54
C LYS A 74 23.73 -2.59 -7.04
N GLU A 75 24.48 -3.25 -7.91
CA GLU A 75 24.39 -3.07 -9.36
C GLU A 75 23.02 -3.55 -9.87
N TRP A 76 22.58 -4.72 -9.41
CA TRP A 76 21.26 -5.24 -9.76
C TRP A 76 20.13 -4.28 -9.32
N VAL A 77 20.22 -3.73 -8.10
CA VAL A 77 19.23 -2.78 -7.58
C VAL A 77 19.21 -1.49 -8.41
N GLU A 78 20.35 -0.92 -8.76
CA GLU A 78 20.45 0.29 -9.60
C GLU A 78 19.79 0.08 -10.98
N GLN A 79 19.89 -1.12 -11.54
CA GLN A 79 19.32 -1.44 -12.86
C GLN A 79 17.82 -1.80 -12.82
N ASN A 80 17.33 -2.37 -11.71
CA ASN A 80 16.00 -3.01 -11.67
C ASN A 80 15.03 -2.37 -10.70
N ILE A 81 15.47 -1.57 -9.74
CA ILE A 81 14.61 -0.94 -8.74
C ILE A 81 14.47 0.55 -9.04
N THR A 82 13.29 0.91 -9.52
CA THR A 82 12.93 2.32 -9.78
C THR A 82 12.36 2.99 -8.53
N ASP A 83 12.40 4.32 -8.48
CA ASP A 83 11.77 5.12 -7.43
C ASP A 83 10.27 4.83 -7.33
N ASP A 84 9.58 4.68 -8.47
CA ASP A 84 8.16 4.32 -8.53
C ASP A 84 7.88 2.94 -7.88
N ARG A 85 8.79 1.98 -8.10
CA ARG A 85 8.68 0.65 -7.47
C ARG A 85 8.87 0.72 -5.95
N VAL A 86 9.81 1.52 -5.47
CA VAL A 86 9.99 1.76 -4.03
C VAL A 86 8.74 2.42 -3.43
N ALA A 87 8.24 3.48 -4.07
CA ALA A 87 7.05 4.18 -3.60
C ALA A 87 5.81 3.26 -3.56
N LEU A 88 5.57 2.49 -4.62
CA LEU A 88 4.47 1.54 -4.69
C LEU A 88 4.55 0.49 -3.56
N ASN A 89 5.76 -0.04 -3.30
CA ASN A 89 5.98 -0.98 -2.20
C ASN A 89 5.60 -0.37 -0.84
N MET A 90 6.03 0.87 -0.59
CA MET A 90 5.68 1.56 0.65
C MET A 90 4.17 1.78 0.76
N ILE A 91 3.51 2.20 -0.33
CA ILE A 91 2.05 2.42 -0.37
C ILE A 91 1.29 1.15 -0.01
N ASN A 92 1.75 -0.03 -0.44
CA ASN A 92 1.12 -1.31 -0.09
C ASN A 92 0.88 -1.46 1.41
N SER A 93 1.77 -0.94 2.26
CA SER A 93 1.72 -1.14 3.72
C SER A 93 1.19 0.04 4.53
N LEU A 94 0.93 1.21 3.91
CA LEU A 94 0.53 2.42 4.65
C LEU A 94 -0.77 2.25 5.43
N LEU A 95 -1.75 1.59 4.84
CA LEU A 95 -3.09 1.45 5.43
C LEU A 95 -3.16 0.37 6.50
N GLY A 96 -2.35 -0.68 6.41
CA GLY A 96 -2.30 -1.78 7.37
C GLY A 96 -1.27 -1.56 8.48
N ARG A 97 -0.83 -2.66 9.08
CA ARG A 97 0.34 -2.69 9.96
C ARG A 97 1.57 -2.93 9.11
N MET A 98 2.41 -1.93 8.98
CA MET A 98 3.59 -2.00 8.11
C MET A 98 4.62 -3.00 8.65
N HIS A 99 4.95 -3.98 7.82
CA HIS A 99 6.12 -4.84 7.97
C HIS A 99 7.12 -4.48 6.85
N LEU A 100 8.17 -3.77 7.23
CA LEU A 100 9.22 -3.34 6.30
C LEU A 100 10.38 -4.33 6.36
N ALA A 101 10.75 -4.88 5.22
CA ALA A 101 11.81 -5.88 5.11
C ALA A 101 12.55 -5.79 3.76
N GLY A 102 13.60 -6.59 3.62
CA GLY A 102 14.44 -6.66 2.43
C GLY A 102 15.75 -5.90 2.58
N HIS A 103 16.49 -5.77 1.49
CA HIS A 103 17.83 -5.20 1.43
C HIS A 103 17.80 -3.67 1.31
N LEU A 104 17.41 -2.96 2.36
CA LEU A 104 17.32 -1.50 2.35
C LEU A 104 18.68 -0.82 2.20
N GLU A 105 19.76 -1.50 2.61
CA GLU A 105 21.14 -1.06 2.50
C GLU A 105 21.64 -0.96 1.05
N LEU A 106 20.93 -1.59 0.11
CA LEU A 106 21.24 -1.54 -1.31
C LEU A 106 20.56 -0.38 -2.06
N LEU A 107 19.63 0.31 -1.41
CA LEU A 107 18.94 1.45 -2.00
C LEU A 107 19.89 2.64 -2.20
N SER A 108 19.65 3.42 -3.26
CA SER A 108 20.26 4.74 -3.39
C SER A 108 19.78 5.69 -2.30
N ASP A 109 20.53 6.76 -2.01
CA ASP A 109 20.15 7.77 -1.02
C ASP A 109 18.73 8.33 -1.29
N LYS A 110 18.40 8.61 -2.56
CA LYS A 110 17.09 9.09 -2.97
C LYS A 110 15.98 8.08 -2.66
N GLN A 111 16.21 6.81 -2.95
CA GLN A 111 15.25 5.74 -2.67
C GLN A 111 15.09 5.50 -1.17
N TYR A 112 16.18 5.61 -0.42
CA TYR A 112 16.14 5.52 1.03
C TYR A 112 15.32 6.67 1.66
N GLU A 113 15.42 7.89 1.13
CA GLU A 113 14.57 9.01 1.55
C GLU A 113 13.08 8.76 1.24
N LEU A 114 12.73 8.11 0.12
CA LEU A 114 11.34 7.67 -0.14
C LEU A 114 10.85 6.70 0.93
N VAL A 115 11.69 5.74 1.34
CA VAL A 115 11.32 4.82 2.43
C VAL A 115 11.10 5.57 3.74
N LYS A 116 11.99 6.51 4.10
CA LYS A 116 11.85 7.33 5.32
C LYS A 116 10.58 8.18 5.30
N GLU A 117 10.27 8.78 4.14
CA GLU A 117 9.03 9.52 3.95
C GLU A 117 7.80 8.62 4.16
N GLY A 118 7.79 7.43 3.55
CA GLY A 118 6.70 6.45 3.73
C GLY A 118 6.52 6.01 5.18
N VAL A 119 7.61 5.75 5.91
CA VAL A 119 7.57 5.44 7.35
C VAL A 119 7.02 6.61 8.17
N LYS A 120 7.38 7.85 7.81
CA LYS A 120 6.83 9.05 8.47
C LYS A 120 5.32 9.14 8.26
N VAL A 121 4.85 9.01 7.02
CA VAL A 121 3.42 9.01 6.68
C VAL A 121 2.69 7.90 7.43
N TYR A 122 3.24 6.69 7.47
CA TYR A 122 2.67 5.57 8.22
C TYR A 122 2.44 5.90 9.71
N LYS A 123 3.42 6.54 10.36
CA LYS A 123 3.32 6.96 11.77
C LYS A 123 2.26 8.04 11.97
N GLU A 124 2.16 9.00 11.05
CA GLU A 124 1.17 10.07 11.07
C GLU A 124 -0.27 9.55 10.88
N LEU A 125 -0.44 8.44 10.14
CA LEU A 125 -1.73 7.79 9.94
C LEU A 125 -2.23 6.98 11.15
N ALA A 126 -1.38 6.64 12.10
CA ALA A 126 -1.73 5.73 13.19
C ALA A 126 -2.96 6.17 14.01
N PRO A 127 -3.13 7.45 14.39
CA PRO A 127 -4.33 7.90 15.09
C PRO A 127 -5.61 7.80 14.23
N PHE A 128 -5.50 8.09 12.94
CA PHE A 128 -6.63 8.03 11.99
C PHE A 128 -7.14 6.58 11.83
N LYS A 129 -6.24 5.61 11.68
CA LYS A 129 -6.59 4.20 11.47
C LYS A 129 -7.45 3.63 12.58
N LYS A 130 -7.29 4.06 13.83
CA LYS A 130 -8.03 3.55 15.00
C LYS A 130 -9.56 3.68 14.91
N SER A 131 -10.07 4.63 14.14
CA SER A 131 -11.49 4.91 14.02
C SER A 131 -12.00 4.92 12.59
N ALA A 132 -11.12 4.64 11.64
CA ALA A 132 -11.46 4.67 10.22
C ALA A 132 -12.10 3.34 9.78
N LEU A 133 -12.99 3.43 8.80
CA LEU A 133 -13.64 2.30 8.16
C LEU A 133 -13.02 2.05 6.77
N PRO A 134 -13.08 0.81 6.26
CA PRO A 134 -12.65 0.52 4.91
C PRO A 134 -13.38 1.39 3.88
N PHE A 135 -12.65 1.85 2.88
CA PHE A 135 -13.16 2.63 1.75
C PHE A 135 -12.69 2.00 0.44
N LEU A 136 -13.62 1.35 -0.26
CA LEU A 136 -13.39 0.61 -1.49
C LEU A 136 -14.22 1.23 -2.62
N PRO A 137 -13.80 2.38 -3.17
CA PRO A 137 -14.60 3.12 -4.14
C PRO A 137 -14.86 2.35 -5.44
N LEU A 138 -13.99 1.41 -5.82
CA LEU A 138 -14.15 0.52 -6.96
C LEU A 138 -14.69 -0.88 -6.59
N GLY A 139 -15.10 -1.08 -5.32
CA GLY A 139 -15.47 -2.38 -4.80
C GLY A 139 -14.27 -3.30 -4.57
N PHE A 140 -14.53 -4.60 -4.48
CA PHE A 140 -13.49 -5.62 -4.32
C PHE A 140 -12.66 -5.76 -5.61
N THR A 141 -11.36 -5.94 -5.43
CA THR A 141 -10.45 -6.17 -6.54
C THR A 141 -10.20 -7.66 -6.80
N SER A 142 -9.70 -7.98 -7.98
CA SER A 142 -9.26 -9.33 -8.36
C SER A 142 -7.98 -9.24 -9.20
N PHE A 143 -7.25 -10.34 -9.28
CA PHE A 143 -6.09 -10.42 -10.16
C PHE A 143 -6.44 -10.02 -11.60
N GLY A 144 -5.56 -9.26 -12.22
CA GLY A 144 -5.73 -8.76 -13.59
C GLY A 144 -6.53 -7.47 -13.71
N LYS A 145 -7.05 -6.91 -12.62
CA LYS A 145 -7.62 -5.56 -12.65
C LYS A 145 -6.50 -4.53 -12.85
N GLU A 146 -6.72 -3.63 -13.78
CA GLU A 146 -5.73 -2.61 -14.17
C GLU A 146 -5.58 -1.52 -13.11
N THR A 147 -6.65 -1.26 -12.38
CA THR A 147 -6.71 -0.25 -11.34
C THR A 147 -7.14 -0.87 -10.03
N VAL A 148 -6.41 -0.55 -8.98
CA VAL A 148 -6.80 -0.83 -7.60
C VAL A 148 -6.91 0.50 -6.87
N ALA A 149 -8.02 0.70 -6.14
CA ALA A 149 -8.20 1.83 -5.25
C ALA A 149 -8.72 1.30 -3.91
N VAL A 150 -7.94 1.50 -2.86
CA VAL A 150 -8.26 1.05 -1.51
C VAL A 150 -7.90 2.12 -0.51
N GLY A 151 -8.78 2.35 0.44
CA GLY A 151 -8.59 3.39 1.45
C GLY A 151 -9.22 3.06 2.78
N LEU A 152 -9.05 4.00 3.67
CA LEU A 152 -9.75 4.11 4.94
C LEU A 152 -10.40 5.48 5.02
N LYS A 153 -11.59 5.56 5.61
CA LYS A 153 -12.30 6.83 5.78
C LYS A 153 -12.91 6.97 7.16
N ASN A 154 -13.02 8.20 7.60
CA ASN A 154 -13.92 8.62 8.66
C ASN A 154 -15.01 9.54 8.08
N LYS A 155 -15.67 10.35 8.94
CA LYS A 155 -16.76 11.23 8.52
C LYS A 155 -16.35 12.20 7.40
N ASP A 156 -15.23 12.90 7.56
CA ASP A 156 -14.89 14.08 6.77
C ASP A 156 -13.62 13.89 5.89
N THR A 157 -12.88 12.81 6.12
CA THR A 157 -11.59 12.55 5.48
C THR A 157 -11.48 11.10 5.03
N ALA A 158 -10.89 10.89 3.86
CA ALA A 158 -10.42 9.58 3.46
C ALA A 158 -8.93 9.62 3.06
N TYR A 159 -8.23 8.53 3.34
CA TYR A 159 -6.93 8.25 2.75
C TYR A 159 -7.07 7.11 1.76
N LEU A 160 -6.59 7.32 0.54
CA LEU A 160 -6.80 6.42 -0.59
C LEU A 160 -5.49 6.10 -1.29
N ALA A 161 -5.15 4.83 -1.38
CA ALA A 161 -4.10 4.32 -2.26
C ALA A 161 -4.71 4.02 -3.63
N VAL A 162 -4.12 4.58 -4.68
CA VAL A 162 -4.50 4.35 -6.08
C VAL A 162 -3.31 3.78 -6.82
N TYR A 163 -3.54 2.68 -7.54
CA TYR A 163 -2.51 1.95 -8.28
C TYR A 163 -2.88 1.87 -9.76
N ASP A 164 -1.92 2.18 -10.62
CA ASP A 164 -1.95 1.83 -12.06
C ASP A 164 -1.05 0.61 -12.30
N LEU A 165 -1.66 -0.53 -12.58
CA LEU A 165 -0.94 -1.81 -12.72
C LEU A 165 -0.77 -2.27 -14.18
N CYS A 166 -1.36 -1.57 -15.14
CA CYS A 166 -1.39 -1.99 -16.55
C CYS A 166 -1.01 -0.91 -17.56
N GLY A 167 -0.89 0.35 -17.14
CA GLY A 167 -0.41 1.42 -18.01
C GLY A 167 -1.47 2.15 -18.82
N ASP A 168 -2.73 2.07 -18.45
CA ASP A 168 -3.79 2.97 -18.95
C ASP A 168 -3.79 4.30 -18.19
N ASN A 169 -2.73 4.82 -17.90
CA ASN A 169 -2.30 6.02 -17.17
C ASN A 169 -3.40 6.90 -16.51
N THR A 170 -4.63 6.93 -17.02
CA THR A 170 -5.73 7.75 -16.49
C THR A 170 -6.76 6.88 -15.78
N LYS A 171 -7.08 7.20 -14.53
CA LYS A 171 -8.05 6.51 -13.70
C LYS A 171 -9.15 7.47 -13.27
N THR A 172 -10.39 7.00 -13.32
CA THR A 172 -11.56 7.70 -12.80
C THR A 172 -12.16 6.87 -11.67
N ILE A 173 -12.30 7.46 -10.48
CA ILE A 173 -12.69 6.76 -9.26
C ILE A 173 -13.84 7.53 -8.61
N PRO A 174 -14.99 6.91 -8.35
CA PRO A 174 -16.10 7.58 -7.67
C PRO A 174 -15.74 7.89 -6.22
N VAL A 175 -15.83 9.17 -5.85
CA VAL A 175 -15.51 9.68 -4.51
C VAL A 175 -16.57 10.65 -4.00
N ASN A 176 -17.82 10.27 -4.17
CA ASN A 176 -18.97 11.11 -3.82
C ASN A 176 -18.84 11.72 -2.41
N GLY A 177 -19.08 13.04 -2.32
CA GLY A 177 -19.03 13.81 -1.08
C GLY A 177 -17.67 14.42 -0.76
N TYR A 178 -16.59 14.03 -1.45
CA TYR A 178 -15.29 14.70 -1.34
C TYR A 178 -15.13 15.80 -2.40
N LYS A 179 -14.49 16.90 -2.03
CA LYS A 179 -14.28 18.08 -2.88
C LYS A 179 -12.81 18.38 -3.15
N ASP A 180 -11.96 18.08 -2.17
CA ASP A 180 -10.53 18.37 -2.25
C ASP A 180 -9.70 17.10 -2.22
N VAL A 181 -8.57 17.14 -2.91
CA VAL A 181 -7.60 16.05 -2.94
C VAL A 181 -6.17 16.58 -2.83
N ALA A 182 -5.36 15.91 -2.04
CA ALA A 182 -3.94 16.21 -1.92
C ALA A 182 -3.10 14.93 -1.95
N THR A 183 -1.94 15.00 -2.61
CA THR A 183 -0.94 13.93 -2.55
C THR A 183 -0.29 13.90 -1.17
N VAL A 184 -0.30 12.74 -0.55
CA VAL A 184 0.33 12.50 0.75
C VAL A 184 1.69 11.81 0.57
N TYR A 185 1.75 10.81 -0.35
CA TYR A 185 2.96 10.05 -0.60
C TYR A 185 2.98 9.43 -2.00
N PRO A 186 4.12 9.40 -2.68
CA PRO A 186 5.30 10.24 -2.39
C PRO A 186 5.00 11.72 -2.69
N ARG A 187 5.62 12.65 -1.96
CA ARG A 187 5.38 14.10 -2.17
C ARG A 187 5.78 14.59 -3.55
N GLY A 188 6.77 13.95 -4.16
CA GLY A 188 7.22 14.22 -5.52
C GLY A 188 6.54 13.35 -6.59
N ALA A 189 5.35 12.79 -6.32
CA ALA A 189 4.65 11.95 -7.29
C ALA A 189 4.39 12.71 -8.60
N ASP A 190 4.79 12.09 -9.71
CA ASP A 190 4.55 12.59 -11.05
C ASP A 190 3.15 12.15 -11.50
N VAL A 191 2.13 12.79 -10.93
CA VAL A 191 0.71 12.51 -11.18
C VAL A 191 -0.09 13.79 -11.24
N GLU A 192 -1.07 13.84 -12.14
CA GLU A 192 -2.09 14.90 -12.16
C GLU A 192 -3.32 14.37 -11.42
N ILE A 193 -3.82 15.13 -10.45
CA ILE A 193 -4.99 14.75 -9.64
C ILE A 193 -6.00 15.88 -9.58
N LYS A 194 -7.29 15.55 -9.67
CA LYS A 194 -8.39 16.50 -9.43
C LYS A 194 -9.66 15.76 -9.03
N ILE A 195 -10.55 16.44 -8.32
CA ILE A 195 -11.92 15.99 -8.10
C ILE A 195 -12.85 16.90 -8.91
N SER A 196 -13.80 16.31 -9.63
CA SER A 196 -14.89 17.00 -10.32
C SER A 196 -16.10 16.09 -10.34
N ASP A 197 -17.29 16.63 -10.07
CA ASP A 197 -18.58 15.94 -10.17
C ASP A 197 -18.67 14.62 -9.39
N GLY A 198 -17.98 14.55 -8.23
CA GLY A 198 -17.94 13.35 -7.39
C GLY A 198 -16.99 12.27 -7.88
N GLU A 199 -16.16 12.57 -8.86
CA GLU A 199 -15.14 11.67 -9.40
C GLU A 199 -13.74 12.20 -9.15
N LEU A 200 -12.85 11.34 -8.73
CA LEU A 200 -11.41 11.58 -8.64
C LEU A 200 -10.75 11.11 -9.94
N PHE A 201 -10.11 12.04 -10.61
CA PHE A 201 -9.26 11.77 -11.78
C PHE A 201 -7.82 11.72 -11.33
N VAL A 202 -7.14 10.62 -11.68
CA VAL A 202 -5.72 10.42 -11.45
C VAL A 202 -5.08 10.06 -12.77
N LYS A 203 -4.13 10.87 -13.22
CA LYS A 203 -3.34 10.59 -14.42
C LYS A 203 -1.88 10.34 -14.01
N PHE A 204 -1.43 9.16 -14.22
CA PHE A 204 -0.05 8.73 -13.98
C PHE A 204 0.84 9.04 -15.17
N ALA A 205 2.08 9.39 -14.93
CA ALA A 205 3.07 9.63 -15.98
C ALA A 205 3.56 8.33 -16.63
N ARG A 206 3.57 7.25 -15.88
CA ARG A 206 4.09 5.93 -16.28
C ARG A 206 3.23 4.80 -15.72
N LYS A 207 3.32 3.63 -16.34
CA LYS A 207 2.71 2.40 -15.81
C LYS A 207 3.39 1.94 -14.51
N ASN A 208 2.70 1.11 -13.76
CA ASN A 208 3.19 0.53 -12.51
C ASN A 208 3.55 1.59 -11.46
N GLN A 209 2.79 2.69 -11.43
CA GLN A 209 2.86 3.70 -10.40
C GLN A 209 1.75 3.54 -9.37
N ALA A 210 1.95 4.13 -8.22
CA ALA A 210 0.93 4.29 -7.20
C ALA A 210 1.06 5.65 -6.53
N VAL A 211 -0.06 6.15 -6.01
CA VAL A 211 -0.11 7.39 -5.23
C VAL A 211 -1.01 7.20 -4.03
N PHE A 212 -0.63 7.80 -2.93
CA PHE A 212 -1.41 7.84 -1.69
C PHE A 212 -1.95 9.24 -1.48
N LEU A 213 -3.27 9.34 -1.41
CA LEU A 213 -4.02 10.58 -1.44
C LEU A 213 -4.78 10.81 -0.14
N ARG A 214 -4.99 12.07 0.21
CA ARG A 214 -5.98 12.50 1.20
C ARG A 214 -7.12 13.22 0.50
N LEU A 215 -8.35 12.78 0.78
CA LEU A 215 -9.58 13.37 0.30
C LEU A 215 -10.28 14.09 1.47
N THR A 216 -10.85 15.28 1.24
CA THR A 216 -11.64 16.02 2.23
C THR A 216 -12.95 16.53 1.62
N GLN A 217 -13.99 16.67 2.46
CA GLN A 217 -15.33 17.17 2.08
C GLN A 217 -15.34 18.69 1.91
#